data_7da4365d20ea07ff53889914c29baa61
#
_entry.id   7da4365d20ea07ff53889914c29baa61
#
_cell.length_a   1.000
_cell.length_b   1.000
_cell.length_c   1.000
_cell.angle_alpha   90.00
_cell.angle_beta   90.00
_cell.angle_gamma   90.00
#
_symmetry.space_group_name_H-M   'P 1'
#
loop_
_entity.id
_entity.type
_entity.pdbx_description
1 polymer ?
#
loop_
_entity_poly.entity_id
_entity_poly.type
_entity_poly.pdbx_seq_one_letter_code
_entity_poly.pdbx_strand_id
1 'polypeptide(L)'
;MRKFCLLLILSLALPVFCLLQAVEPPKKEIRAVWLTTVYGLDWPHKPATTEAGRKAQQQALLDILDRLQEANFNMVFIQARLRGDVMYRSAIEPVSKTFSGKYGELPGYDPLAFVVDECHKRGMECHAWFVTFPLGTEKSVKEQGKLSVVKKETKNFAKRHNGEWYLDPGVPETADYILSLVKEIVKWL
;
A
#
# COMPACT_ATOMS: atom_id res chain seq x y z
N MET A 1 -46.47 5.32 -53.89
CA MET A 1 -46.29 4.46 -52.72
C MET A 1 -44.79 4.13 -52.36
N ARG A 2 -43.91 3.80 -53.34
CA ARG A 2 -42.49 3.51 -53.05
C ARG A 2 -41.68 4.63 -52.39
N LYS A 3 -41.93 5.90 -52.72
CA LYS A 3 -41.22 7.04 -52.17
C LYS A 3 -41.60 7.36 -50.70
N PHE A 4 -42.84 7.05 -50.31
CA PHE A 4 -43.34 7.26 -48.94
C PHE A 4 -42.76 6.20 -47.97
N CYS A 5 -42.59 4.95 -48.41
CA CYS A 5 -41.94 3.91 -47.60
C CYS A 5 -40.47 4.21 -47.31
N LEU A 6 -39.72 4.79 -48.28
CA LEU A 6 -38.31 5.14 -48.08
C LEU A 6 -38.11 6.26 -47.05
N LEU A 7 -38.99 7.25 -47.03
CA LEU A 7 -38.97 8.36 -46.05
C LEU A 7 -39.33 7.89 -44.63
N LEU A 8 -40.25 6.90 -44.51
CA LEU A 8 -40.62 6.34 -43.21
C LEU A 8 -39.48 5.47 -42.60
N ILE A 9 -38.75 4.74 -43.42
CA ILE A 9 -37.62 3.94 -43.00
C ILE A 9 -36.45 4.83 -42.56
N LEU A 10 -36.21 5.95 -43.28
CA LEU A 10 -35.16 6.89 -42.93
C LEU A 10 -35.47 7.64 -41.61
N SER A 11 -36.77 7.97 -41.33
CA SER A 11 -37.15 8.65 -40.09
C SER A 11 -37.12 7.75 -38.85
N LEU A 12 -37.26 6.42 -39.01
CA LEU A 12 -37.10 5.45 -37.92
C LEU A 12 -35.63 5.08 -37.64
N ALA A 13 -34.74 5.24 -38.60
CA ALA A 13 -33.32 4.94 -38.43
C ALA A 13 -32.56 6.05 -37.66
N LEU A 14 -33.00 7.32 -37.77
CA LEU A 14 -32.36 8.44 -37.07
C LEU A 14 -32.41 8.36 -35.52
N PRO A 15 -33.53 7.99 -34.87
CA PRO A 15 -33.54 7.89 -33.40
C PRO A 15 -32.76 6.68 -32.88
N VAL A 16 -32.62 5.60 -33.67
CA VAL A 16 -31.81 4.43 -33.27
C VAL A 16 -30.32 4.74 -33.32
N PHE A 17 -29.86 5.59 -34.23
CA PHE A 17 -28.48 6.04 -34.30
C PHE A 17 -28.10 7.00 -33.16
N CYS A 18 -29.06 7.79 -32.65
CA CYS A 18 -28.83 8.64 -31.49
C CYS A 18 -28.78 7.87 -30.14
N LEU A 19 -29.37 6.67 -30.07
CA LEU A 19 -29.33 5.83 -28.87
C LEU A 19 -28.04 4.98 -28.74
N LEU A 20 -27.23 4.96 -29.81
CA LEU A 20 -25.94 4.26 -29.85
C LEU A 20 -24.75 5.22 -29.62
N GLN A 21 -24.95 6.37 -28.99
CA GLN A 21 -23.81 7.05 -28.39
C GLN A 21 -23.32 6.18 -27.24
N ALA A 22 -22.35 5.34 -27.54
CA ALA A 22 -21.57 4.64 -26.53
C ALA A 22 -21.10 5.70 -25.55
N VAL A 23 -21.50 5.55 -24.29
CA VAL A 23 -20.90 6.33 -23.19
C VAL A 23 -19.39 6.10 -23.33
N GLU A 24 -18.64 7.13 -23.75
CA GLU A 24 -17.19 7.00 -23.80
C GLU A 24 -16.73 6.55 -22.42
N PRO A 25 -16.01 5.44 -22.32
CA PRO A 25 -15.50 5.01 -21.03
C PRO A 25 -14.63 6.14 -20.48
N PRO A 26 -14.62 6.35 -19.17
CA PRO A 26 -13.82 7.40 -18.55
C PRO A 26 -12.37 7.27 -19.04
N LYS A 27 -11.77 8.36 -19.51
CA LYS A 27 -10.42 8.39 -20.09
C LYS A 27 -9.33 7.85 -19.16
N LYS A 28 -9.63 7.75 -17.85
CA LYS A 28 -8.76 7.13 -16.83
C LYS A 28 -9.65 6.40 -15.83
N GLU A 29 -9.70 5.09 -15.92
CA GLU A 29 -10.29 4.25 -14.90
C GLU A 29 -9.21 3.84 -13.90
N ILE A 30 -9.47 3.99 -12.61
CA ILE A 30 -8.58 3.51 -11.53
C ILE A 30 -9.01 2.09 -11.18
N ARG A 31 -8.09 1.14 -11.39
CA ARG A 31 -8.20 -0.25 -10.95
C ARG A 31 -7.08 -0.51 -9.95
N ALA A 32 -7.42 -0.40 -8.68
CA ALA A 32 -6.46 -0.43 -7.59
C ALA A 32 -6.59 -1.68 -6.72
N VAL A 33 -5.49 -2.11 -6.11
CA VAL A 33 -5.43 -3.19 -5.13
C VAL A 33 -4.70 -2.72 -3.88
N TRP A 34 -5.12 -3.23 -2.72
CA TRP A 34 -4.43 -3.08 -1.45
C TRP A 34 -3.57 -4.32 -1.19
N LEU A 35 -2.26 -4.13 -0.99
CA LEU A 35 -1.33 -5.18 -0.61
C LEU A 35 -0.92 -5.00 0.86
N THR A 36 -1.30 -5.98 1.67
CA THR A 36 -1.07 -5.98 3.11
C THR A 36 0.28 -6.60 3.44
N THR A 37 1.09 -5.91 4.24
CA THR A 37 2.40 -6.43 4.68
C THR A 37 2.41 -6.91 6.13
N VAL A 38 1.46 -6.44 6.95
CA VAL A 38 1.36 -6.87 8.34
C VAL A 38 1.18 -8.40 8.43
N TYR A 39 1.94 -9.03 9.30
CA TYR A 39 1.98 -10.49 9.49
C TYR A 39 2.33 -11.29 8.23
N GLY A 40 2.77 -10.65 7.15
CA GLY A 40 3.06 -11.29 5.88
C GLY A 40 1.82 -11.85 5.17
N LEU A 41 0.66 -11.20 5.31
CA LEU A 41 -0.61 -11.70 4.77
C LEU A 41 -0.57 -11.80 3.24
N ASP A 42 -0.28 -10.71 2.55
CA ASP A 42 -0.18 -10.72 1.09
C ASP A 42 1.28 -10.77 0.64
N TRP A 43 2.17 -10.01 1.31
CA TRP A 43 3.61 -9.99 1.05
C TRP A 43 4.36 -9.30 2.20
N PRO A 44 5.56 -9.78 2.59
CA PRO A 44 6.15 -11.08 2.24
C PRO A 44 5.60 -12.19 3.15
N HIS A 45 5.36 -13.36 2.60
CA HIS A 45 4.85 -14.49 3.39
C HIS A 45 5.88 -15.06 4.38
N LYS A 46 7.17 -14.85 4.10
CA LYS A 46 8.29 -15.31 4.94
C LYS A 46 9.37 -14.24 5.01
N PRO A 47 10.00 -14.06 6.18
CA PRO A 47 11.13 -13.16 6.30
C PRO A 47 12.35 -13.69 5.52
N ALA A 48 13.12 -12.79 4.93
CA ALA A 48 14.34 -13.11 4.20
C ALA A 48 15.55 -13.08 5.13
N THR A 49 15.99 -14.26 5.59
CA THR A 49 17.16 -14.42 6.48
C THR A 49 18.42 -14.85 5.74
N THR A 50 18.30 -15.24 4.46
CA THR A 50 19.39 -15.69 3.59
C THR A 50 19.29 -15.00 2.23
N GLU A 51 20.33 -15.10 1.40
CA GLU A 51 20.27 -14.57 0.03
C GLU A 51 19.23 -15.29 -0.83
N ALA A 52 19.11 -16.60 -0.72
CA ALA A 52 18.07 -17.35 -1.38
C ALA A 52 16.68 -16.92 -0.93
N GLY A 53 16.50 -16.64 0.38
CA GLY A 53 15.26 -16.10 0.94
C GLY A 53 14.94 -14.71 0.39
N ARG A 54 15.95 -13.83 0.21
CA ARG A 54 15.76 -12.51 -0.42
C ARG A 54 15.24 -12.63 -1.85
N LYS A 55 15.91 -13.46 -2.66
CA LYS A 55 15.49 -13.69 -4.05
C LYS A 55 14.07 -14.25 -4.12
N ALA A 56 13.73 -15.21 -3.26
CA ALA A 56 12.38 -15.77 -3.19
C ALA A 56 11.34 -14.72 -2.74
N GLN A 57 11.68 -13.86 -1.78
CA GLN A 57 10.81 -12.79 -1.31
C GLN A 57 10.57 -11.74 -2.41
N GLN A 58 11.61 -11.34 -3.14
CA GLN A 58 11.49 -10.44 -4.28
C GLN A 58 10.69 -11.08 -5.41
N GLN A 59 10.96 -12.32 -5.78
CA GLN A 59 10.23 -13.03 -6.83
C GLN A 59 8.73 -13.13 -6.51
N ALA A 60 8.38 -13.43 -5.25
CA ALA A 60 6.98 -13.47 -4.84
C ALA A 60 6.23 -12.14 -5.08
N LEU A 61 6.89 -10.99 -4.90
CA LEU A 61 6.31 -9.69 -5.25
C LEU A 61 6.15 -9.55 -6.77
N LEU A 62 7.19 -9.90 -7.54
CA LEU A 62 7.13 -9.83 -9.01
C LEU A 62 5.95 -10.64 -9.54
N ASP A 63 5.77 -11.88 -9.05
CA ASP A 63 4.67 -12.75 -9.43
C ASP A 63 3.28 -12.15 -9.10
N ILE A 64 3.17 -11.41 -7.98
CA ILE A 64 1.95 -10.68 -7.63
C ILE A 64 1.71 -9.54 -8.62
N LEU A 65 2.73 -8.70 -8.86
CA LEU A 65 2.61 -7.52 -9.72
C LEU A 65 2.36 -7.91 -11.18
N ASP A 66 2.97 -8.99 -11.68
CA ASP A 66 2.74 -9.50 -13.02
C ASP A 66 1.28 -9.92 -13.21
N ARG A 67 0.71 -10.68 -12.26
CA ARG A 67 -0.72 -11.05 -12.28
C ARG A 67 -1.65 -9.85 -12.20
N LEU A 68 -1.29 -8.82 -11.43
CA LEU A 68 -2.06 -7.58 -11.37
C LEU A 68 -2.02 -6.83 -12.70
N GLN A 69 -0.86 -6.77 -13.35
CA GLN A 69 -0.71 -6.16 -14.67
C GLN A 69 -1.51 -6.92 -15.74
N GLU A 70 -1.43 -8.26 -15.76
CA GLU A 70 -2.24 -9.11 -16.65
C GLU A 70 -3.75 -8.90 -16.46
N ALA A 71 -4.19 -8.66 -15.22
CA ALA A 71 -5.56 -8.33 -14.89
C ALA A 71 -5.91 -6.84 -15.11
N ASN A 72 -5.01 -6.07 -15.74
CA ASN A 72 -5.16 -4.64 -16.03
C ASN A 72 -5.32 -3.74 -14.78
N PHE A 73 -4.78 -4.11 -13.63
CA PHE A 73 -4.63 -3.18 -12.51
C PHE A 73 -3.59 -2.12 -12.84
N ASN A 74 -3.84 -0.87 -12.43
CA ASN A 74 -2.95 0.25 -12.72
C ASN A 74 -2.50 1.02 -11.47
N MET A 75 -2.89 0.55 -10.27
CA MET A 75 -2.52 1.19 -9.01
C MET A 75 -2.41 0.15 -7.89
N VAL A 76 -1.38 0.33 -7.05
CA VAL A 76 -1.13 -0.51 -5.87
C VAL A 76 -1.05 0.37 -4.63
N PHE A 77 -1.84 0.06 -3.60
CA PHE A 77 -1.67 0.60 -2.25
C PHE A 77 -0.86 -0.40 -1.43
N ILE A 78 0.43 -0.14 -1.23
CA ILE A 78 1.30 -1.00 -0.41
C ILE A 78 1.31 -0.54 1.04
N GLN A 79 1.10 -1.44 2.00
CA GLN A 79 1.14 -1.11 3.42
C GLN A 79 2.57 -0.79 3.86
N ALA A 80 2.94 0.50 3.81
CA ALA A 80 4.28 0.99 4.09
C ALA A 80 4.56 1.18 5.59
N ARG A 81 3.55 1.60 6.37
CA ARG A 81 3.58 1.62 7.83
C ARG A 81 2.55 0.64 8.37
N LEU A 82 3.00 -0.26 9.24
CA LEU A 82 2.18 -1.34 9.76
C LEU A 82 1.56 -0.95 11.11
N ARG A 83 2.29 -1.21 12.20
CA ARG A 83 1.80 -1.02 13.58
C ARG A 83 2.95 -0.54 14.49
N GLY A 84 3.42 0.69 14.29
CA GLY A 84 4.61 1.23 14.96
C GLY A 84 5.91 0.62 14.41
N ASP A 85 5.85 0.11 13.19
CA ASP A 85 6.95 -0.39 12.40
C ASP A 85 6.67 -0.16 10.91
N VAL A 86 7.70 -0.15 10.10
CA VAL A 86 7.68 0.25 8.69
C VAL A 86 8.35 -0.78 7.79
N MET A 87 8.15 -0.67 6.47
CA MET A 87 8.78 -1.55 5.48
C MET A 87 10.04 -0.96 4.83
N TYR A 88 10.47 0.22 5.24
CA TYR A 88 11.59 0.97 4.65
C TYR A 88 12.60 1.40 5.72
N ARG A 89 13.75 1.92 5.30
CA ARG A 89 14.74 2.49 6.22
C ARG A 89 14.20 3.77 6.84
N SER A 90 13.91 3.72 8.14
CA SER A 90 13.41 4.86 8.91
C SER A 90 14.33 5.19 10.08
N ALA A 91 14.44 6.48 10.39
CA ALA A 91 15.09 6.97 11.59
C ALA A 91 14.12 7.04 12.79
N ILE A 92 12.82 6.92 12.54
CA ILE A 92 11.75 7.16 13.52
C ILE A 92 11.22 5.83 14.07
N GLU A 93 10.74 4.94 13.20
CA GLU A 93 10.18 3.63 13.56
C GLU A 93 11.09 2.49 13.09
N PRO A 94 11.10 1.33 13.77
CA PRO A 94 11.89 0.20 13.34
C PRO A 94 11.34 -0.42 12.05
N VAL A 95 12.23 -0.95 11.22
CA VAL A 95 11.82 -1.86 10.14
C VAL A 95 11.10 -3.06 10.75
N SER A 96 10.00 -3.47 10.13
CA SER A 96 9.22 -4.62 10.60
C SER A 96 10.00 -5.93 10.48
N LYS A 97 9.91 -6.76 11.50
CA LYS A 97 10.48 -8.12 11.48
C LYS A 97 9.88 -9.02 10.39
N THR A 98 8.74 -8.64 9.83
CA THR A 98 8.09 -9.38 8.74
C THR A 98 9.02 -9.55 7.53
N PHE A 99 9.91 -8.57 7.29
CA PHE A 99 10.81 -8.60 6.13
C PHE A 99 12.10 -9.39 6.35
N SER A 100 12.75 -9.22 7.51
CA SER A 100 14.08 -9.82 7.81
C SER A 100 14.06 -10.88 8.93
N GLY A 101 12.96 -10.99 9.66
CA GLY A 101 12.86 -11.80 10.88
C GLY A 101 13.24 -11.05 12.15
N LYS A 102 13.79 -9.81 12.05
CA LYS A 102 14.20 -8.99 13.18
C LYS A 102 13.76 -7.56 13.02
N TYR A 103 13.29 -6.94 14.10
CA TYR A 103 12.95 -5.51 14.10
C TYR A 103 14.19 -4.64 13.89
N GLY A 104 14.03 -3.59 13.07
CA GLY A 104 15.09 -2.62 12.77
C GLY A 104 16.12 -3.08 11.73
N GLU A 105 16.02 -4.31 11.23
CA GLU A 105 16.92 -4.84 10.20
C GLU A 105 16.21 -4.94 8.85
N LEU A 106 16.83 -4.40 7.79
CA LEU A 106 16.39 -4.61 6.42
C LEU A 106 16.76 -6.02 5.93
N PRO A 107 16.01 -6.61 5.00
CA PRO A 107 16.29 -7.94 4.45
C PRO A 107 17.48 -7.97 3.46
N GLY A 108 18.32 -6.93 3.45
CA GLY A 108 19.44 -6.76 2.52
C GLY A 108 19.08 -5.93 1.28
N TYR A 109 17.87 -5.39 1.22
CA TYR A 109 17.38 -4.40 0.27
C TYR A 109 16.34 -3.52 0.97
N ASP A 110 15.95 -2.39 0.38
CA ASP A 110 14.83 -1.59 0.88
C ASP A 110 13.53 -2.08 0.24
N PRO A 111 12.58 -2.67 1.02
CA PRO A 111 11.35 -3.22 0.47
C PRO A 111 10.45 -2.19 -0.19
N LEU A 112 10.36 -0.96 0.34
CA LEU A 112 9.51 0.08 -0.24
C LEU A 112 10.06 0.54 -1.59
N ALA A 113 11.36 0.84 -1.66
CA ALA A 113 12.01 1.23 -2.91
C ALA A 113 11.83 0.14 -3.98
N PHE A 114 12.00 -1.13 -3.59
CA PHE A 114 11.80 -2.25 -4.52
C PHE A 114 10.36 -2.33 -5.06
N VAL A 115 9.34 -2.18 -4.20
CA VAL A 115 7.93 -2.18 -4.64
C VAL A 115 7.65 -1.03 -5.60
N VAL A 116 8.11 0.18 -5.27
CA VAL A 116 7.92 1.39 -6.10
C VAL A 116 8.53 1.19 -7.48
N ASP A 117 9.80 0.75 -7.54
CA ASP A 117 10.50 0.51 -8.81
C ASP A 117 9.78 -0.54 -9.66
N GLU A 118 9.34 -1.65 -9.06
CA GLU A 118 8.68 -2.73 -9.77
C GLU A 118 7.25 -2.38 -10.23
N CYS A 119 6.52 -1.56 -9.47
CA CYS A 119 5.25 -0.98 -9.93
C CYS A 119 5.44 -0.07 -11.14
N HIS A 120 6.40 0.87 -11.06
CA HIS A 120 6.68 1.81 -12.15
C HIS A 120 7.14 1.12 -13.44
N LYS A 121 7.97 0.09 -13.36
CA LYS A 121 8.37 -0.74 -14.52
C LYS A 121 7.17 -1.35 -15.25
N ARG A 122 6.08 -1.59 -14.55
CA ARG A 122 4.82 -2.14 -15.08
C ARG A 122 3.78 -1.09 -15.45
N GLY A 123 4.13 0.21 -15.34
CA GLY A 123 3.21 1.31 -15.60
C GLY A 123 2.11 1.46 -14.56
N MET A 124 2.31 0.91 -13.35
CA MET A 124 1.38 1.03 -12.22
C MET A 124 1.81 2.16 -11.28
N GLU A 125 0.84 2.93 -10.79
CA GLU A 125 1.06 3.86 -9.69
C GLU A 125 1.24 3.09 -8.37
N CYS A 126 2.19 3.55 -7.53
CA CYS A 126 2.44 2.97 -6.21
C CYS A 126 2.15 4.00 -5.13
N HIS A 127 1.21 3.67 -4.24
CA HIS A 127 0.79 4.54 -3.14
C HIS A 127 1.14 3.91 -1.80
N ALA A 128 1.75 4.67 -0.90
CA ALA A 128 2.06 4.21 0.44
C ALA A 128 0.77 4.17 1.30
N TRP A 129 0.33 2.98 1.69
CA TRP A 129 -0.71 2.81 2.68
C TRP A 129 -0.13 2.95 4.08
N PHE A 130 -0.58 3.97 4.79
CA PHE A 130 -0.09 4.36 6.08
C PHE A 130 -1.14 4.04 7.16
N VAL A 131 -0.88 3.03 8.02
CA VAL A 131 -1.74 2.72 9.17
C VAL A 131 -1.40 3.70 10.29
N THR A 132 -2.30 4.63 10.58
CA THR A 132 -1.99 5.87 11.30
C THR A 132 -1.78 5.69 12.82
N PHE A 133 -2.73 5.10 13.54
CA PHE A 133 -2.74 5.13 15.00
C PHE A 133 -2.17 3.89 15.70
N PRO A 134 -2.33 2.66 15.20
CA PRO A 134 -1.83 1.47 15.88
C PRO A 134 -0.30 1.48 16.05
N LEU A 135 0.17 1.09 17.24
CA LEU A 135 1.58 0.93 17.59
C LEU A 135 1.94 -0.53 17.90
N GLY A 136 0.95 -1.43 17.84
CA GLY A 136 1.12 -2.86 18.02
C GLY A 136 0.69 -3.41 19.38
N THR A 137 0.80 -4.71 19.50
CA THR A 137 0.47 -5.44 20.72
C THR A 137 1.55 -5.25 21.79
N GLU A 138 1.21 -5.52 23.06
CA GLU A 138 2.18 -5.57 24.15
C GLU A 138 3.36 -6.49 23.82
N LYS A 139 3.09 -7.63 23.17
CA LYS A 139 4.11 -8.57 22.73
C LYS A 139 5.05 -7.93 21.71
N SER A 140 4.53 -7.28 20.68
CA SER A 140 5.37 -6.65 19.64
C SER A 140 6.20 -5.50 20.20
N VAL A 141 5.63 -4.67 21.07
CA VAL A 141 6.35 -3.59 21.77
C VAL A 141 7.49 -4.15 22.64
N LYS A 142 7.25 -5.29 23.31
CA LYS A 142 8.29 -5.96 24.09
C LYS A 142 9.40 -6.54 23.22
N GLU A 143 9.06 -7.15 22.09
CA GLU A 143 10.02 -7.70 21.11
C GLU A 143 10.83 -6.61 20.42
N GLN A 144 10.25 -5.46 20.10
CA GLN A 144 10.97 -4.30 19.56
C GLN A 144 11.99 -3.74 20.55
N GLY A 145 11.78 -3.94 21.87
CA GLY A 145 12.70 -3.51 22.92
C GLY A 145 12.93 -2.00 22.91
N LYS A 146 14.19 -1.58 22.81
CA LYS A 146 14.59 -0.16 22.77
C LYS A 146 14.21 0.54 21.45
N LEU A 147 13.89 -0.22 20.41
CA LEU A 147 13.48 0.32 19.11
C LEU A 147 12.01 0.79 19.13
N SER A 148 11.21 0.26 20.05
CA SER A 148 9.79 0.58 20.15
C SER A 148 9.56 2.06 20.42
N VAL A 149 8.75 2.68 19.58
CA VAL A 149 8.28 4.06 19.78
C VAL A 149 7.57 4.25 21.10
N VAL A 150 6.83 3.27 21.60
CA VAL A 150 6.16 3.32 22.91
C VAL A 150 7.16 3.50 24.05
N LYS A 151 8.39 3.02 23.91
CA LYS A 151 9.46 3.13 24.93
C LYS A 151 10.37 4.32 24.76
N LYS A 152 10.32 4.98 23.61
CA LYS A 152 11.10 6.20 23.33
C LYS A 152 10.37 7.44 23.88
N GLU A 153 10.31 8.49 23.11
CA GLU A 153 9.76 9.81 23.50
C GLU A 153 8.24 9.88 23.47
N THR A 154 7.56 8.86 22.92
CA THR A 154 6.12 8.82 22.69
C THR A 154 5.28 8.46 23.94
N LYS A 155 5.89 8.32 25.11
CA LYS A 155 5.18 7.92 26.34
C LYS A 155 3.96 8.78 26.66
N ASN A 156 3.97 10.06 26.27
CA ASN A 156 2.91 11.00 26.59
C ASN A 156 1.69 10.88 25.67
N PHE A 157 1.87 10.41 24.42
CA PHE A 157 0.82 10.30 23.43
C PHE A 157 0.53 8.86 22.96
N ALA A 158 1.17 7.87 23.58
CA ALA A 158 0.82 6.47 23.39
C ALA A 158 -0.12 6.00 24.50
N LYS A 159 -1.25 5.43 24.11
CA LYS A 159 -2.26 4.87 25.03
C LYS A 159 -2.45 3.38 24.78
N ARG A 160 -2.70 2.65 25.85
CA ARG A 160 -3.01 1.22 25.78
C ARG A 160 -4.51 0.99 25.87
N HIS A 161 -5.04 0.22 24.94
CA HIS A 161 -6.43 -0.21 24.94
C HIS A 161 -6.53 -1.69 24.51
N ASN A 162 -7.24 -2.51 25.24
CA ASN A 162 -7.47 -3.94 24.97
C ASN A 162 -6.19 -4.73 24.60
N GLY A 163 -5.09 -4.48 25.31
CA GLY A 163 -3.82 -5.19 25.10
C GLY A 163 -2.97 -4.67 23.92
N GLU A 164 -3.43 -3.64 23.23
CA GLU A 164 -2.72 -3.00 22.14
C GLU A 164 -2.38 -1.54 22.46
N TRP A 165 -1.36 -1.02 21.83
CA TRP A 165 -0.90 0.36 21.95
C TRP A 165 -1.33 1.16 20.72
N TYR A 166 -1.75 2.39 20.96
CA TYR A 166 -2.21 3.33 19.95
C TYR A 166 -1.62 4.72 20.22
N LEU A 167 -1.39 5.48 19.16
CA LEU A 167 -1.24 6.94 19.26
C LEU A 167 -2.59 7.54 19.69
N ASP A 168 -2.54 8.47 20.63
CA ASP A 168 -3.72 9.20 21.09
C ASP A 168 -4.02 10.38 20.15
N PRO A 169 -5.10 10.35 19.35
CA PRO A 169 -5.42 11.44 18.43
C PRO A 169 -5.82 12.75 19.14
N GLY A 170 -6.15 12.71 20.44
CA GLY A 170 -6.46 13.88 21.24
C GLY A 170 -5.24 14.68 21.71
N VAL A 171 -4.04 14.18 21.43
CA VAL A 171 -2.79 14.83 21.83
C VAL A 171 -2.14 15.51 20.60
N PRO A 172 -1.85 16.82 20.62
CA PRO A 172 -1.30 17.56 19.47
C PRO A 172 -0.01 16.96 18.90
N GLU A 173 0.88 16.47 19.76
CA GLU A 173 2.16 15.86 19.39
C GLU A 173 1.99 14.60 18.51
N THR A 174 0.81 13.97 18.55
CA THR A 174 0.48 12.83 17.67
C THR A 174 0.47 13.27 16.21
N ALA A 175 -0.09 14.42 15.89
CA ALA A 175 -0.11 14.95 14.53
C ALA A 175 1.30 15.24 14.01
N ASP A 176 2.14 15.87 14.83
CA ASP A 176 3.53 16.18 14.48
C ASP A 176 4.34 14.89 14.25
N TYR A 177 4.13 13.88 15.09
CA TYR A 177 4.77 12.59 14.96
C TYR A 177 4.39 11.90 13.63
N ILE A 178 3.09 11.83 13.32
CA ILE A 178 2.60 11.26 12.06
C ILE A 178 3.15 12.03 10.86
N LEU A 179 3.14 13.36 10.93
CA LEU A 179 3.67 14.21 9.87
C LEU A 179 5.18 13.97 9.65
N SER A 180 5.94 13.72 10.72
CA SER A 180 7.37 13.39 10.59
C SER A 180 7.61 12.11 9.80
N LEU A 181 6.80 11.08 10.02
CA LEU A 181 6.84 9.81 9.28
C LEU A 181 6.44 9.99 7.81
N VAL A 182 5.40 10.78 7.54
CA VAL A 182 4.99 11.09 6.16
C VAL A 182 6.09 11.85 5.41
N LYS A 183 6.71 12.85 6.06
CA LYS A 183 7.85 13.60 5.50
C LYS A 183 9.05 12.69 5.21
N GLU A 184 9.26 11.67 6.03
CA GLU A 184 10.33 10.69 5.81
C GLU A 184 10.08 9.87 4.56
N ILE A 185 8.86 9.33 4.37
CA ILE A 185 8.48 8.58 3.17
C ILE A 185 8.65 9.42 1.90
N VAL A 186 8.15 10.66 1.90
CA VAL A 186 8.21 11.56 0.71
C VAL A 186 9.65 11.87 0.28
N LYS A 187 10.63 11.79 1.17
CA LYS A 187 12.05 11.97 0.81
C LYS A 187 12.64 10.79 0.02
N TRP A 188 12.00 9.63 0.07
CA TRP A 188 12.48 8.39 -0.56
C TRP A 188 11.72 8.04 -1.86
N LEU A 189 10.64 8.74 -2.14
CA LEU A 189 9.84 8.61 -3.36
C LEU A 189 10.16 9.71 -4.37
#